data_c80c344887fa61bad25cc29eb9180e9b
#
_entry.id   c80c344887fa61bad25cc29eb9180e9b
#
_cell.length_a   1.000
_cell.length_b   1.000
_cell.length_c   1.000
_cell.angle_alpha   90.00
_cell.angle_beta   90.00
_cell.angle_gamma   90.00
#
_symmetry.space_group_name_H-M   'P 1'
#
loop_
_entity.id
_entity.type
_entity.pdbx_description
1 polymer ?
#
loop_
_entity_poly.entity_id
_entity_poly.type
_entity_poly.pdbx_seq_one_letter_code
_entity_poly.pdbx_strand_id
1 'polypeptide(L)'
;MSTETYKEMLDYLEKQRAKLADLRTRVEEPGVEEQYEACLKAYRDLKNSLDWAKEQGFAKGYVEVRLKLLMGEYEKTREEALVIIARELHEKNISDQAIFVATGISVGGIG
;
A
#
# COMPACT_ATOMS: atom_id res chain seq x y z
N MET A 1 3.66 -10.88 1.95
CA MET A 1 5.00 -10.38 2.34
C MET A 1 5.27 -10.74 3.79
N SER A 2 6.41 -11.35 4.08
CA SER A 2 6.79 -11.67 5.45
C SER A 2 7.21 -10.40 6.21
N THR A 3 7.15 -10.46 7.54
CA THR A 3 7.55 -9.33 8.39
C THR A 3 9.04 -8.99 8.19
N GLU A 4 9.89 -9.99 8.01
CA GLU A 4 11.32 -9.80 7.78
C GLU A 4 11.58 -9.09 6.46
N THR A 5 10.89 -9.50 5.40
CA THR A 5 11.02 -8.85 4.08
C THR A 5 10.60 -7.40 4.16
N TYR A 6 9.51 -7.10 4.88
CA TYR A 6 9.04 -5.74 5.08
C TYR A 6 10.07 -4.88 5.81
N LYS A 7 10.67 -5.42 6.87
CA LYS A 7 11.73 -4.73 7.63
C LYS A 7 12.95 -4.46 6.76
N GLU A 8 13.37 -5.44 5.96
CA GLU A 8 14.49 -5.28 5.03
C GLU A 8 14.23 -4.16 4.03
N MET A 9 13.01 -4.09 3.50
CA MET A 9 12.63 -3.04 2.57
C MET A 9 12.62 -1.66 3.24
N LEU A 10 12.15 -1.57 4.48
CA LEU A 10 12.19 -0.32 5.24
C LEU A 10 13.62 0.13 5.51
N ASP A 11 14.50 -0.79 5.91
CA ASP A 11 15.91 -0.48 6.14
C ASP A 11 16.57 0.02 4.86
N TYR A 12 16.30 -0.65 3.74
CA TYR A 12 16.82 -0.25 2.44
C TYR A 12 16.31 1.15 2.06
N LEU A 13 15.03 1.42 2.32
CA LEU A 13 14.42 2.72 2.05
C LEU A 13 15.12 3.84 2.85
N GLU A 14 15.41 3.60 4.12
CA GLU A 14 16.12 4.56 4.96
C GLU A 14 17.54 4.83 4.46
N LYS A 15 18.25 3.77 4.02
CA LYS A 15 19.58 3.92 3.44
C LYS A 15 19.55 4.74 2.16
N GLN A 16 18.55 4.51 1.30
CA GLN A 16 18.39 5.29 0.08
C GLN A 16 18.05 6.75 0.37
N ARG A 17 17.25 6.98 1.40
CA ARG A 17 16.90 8.33 1.85
C ARG A 17 18.15 9.10 2.32
N ALA A 18 19.00 8.45 3.12
CA ALA A 18 20.25 9.03 3.58
C ALA A 18 21.19 9.33 2.41
N LYS A 19 21.28 8.42 1.45
CA LYS A 19 22.09 8.60 0.24
C LYS A 19 21.58 9.78 -0.60
N LEU A 20 20.25 9.92 -0.72
CA LEU A 20 19.64 11.05 -1.43
C LEU A 20 19.99 12.37 -0.78
N ALA A 21 19.94 12.44 0.55
CA ALA A 21 20.29 13.64 1.28
C ALA A 21 21.76 14.04 1.03
N ASP A 22 22.66 13.06 1.05
CA ASP A 22 24.09 13.28 0.76
C ASP A 22 24.30 13.77 -0.67
N LEU A 23 23.69 13.10 -1.66
CA LEU A 23 23.83 13.47 -3.07
C LEU A 23 23.27 14.86 -3.34
N ARG A 24 22.18 15.22 -2.66
CA ARG A 24 21.57 16.55 -2.79
C ARG A 24 22.53 17.67 -2.41
N THR A 25 23.38 17.44 -1.41
CA THR A 25 24.36 18.45 -0.99
C THR A 25 25.54 18.56 -1.97
N ARG A 26 25.73 17.58 -2.84
CA ARG A 26 26.86 17.51 -3.78
C ARG A 26 26.44 17.58 -5.25
N VAL A 27 25.21 18.03 -5.52
CA VAL A 27 24.63 18.01 -6.87
C VAL A 27 25.43 18.81 -7.91
N GLU A 28 26.24 19.76 -7.47
CA GLU A 28 27.09 20.57 -8.37
C GLU A 28 28.34 19.84 -8.85
N GLU A 29 28.69 18.72 -8.20
CA GLU A 29 29.83 17.91 -8.63
C GLU A 29 29.49 17.15 -9.91
N PRO A 30 30.48 16.97 -10.84
CA PRO A 30 30.22 16.24 -12.09
C PRO A 30 29.70 14.82 -11.85
N GLY A 31 28.64 14.44 -12.53
CA GLY A 31 28.05 13.12 -12.47
C GLY A 31 27.15 12.85 -11.27
N VAL A 32 27.11 13.74 -10.27
CA VAL A 32 26.30 13.55 -9.06
C VAL A 32 24.81 13.74 -9.36
N GLU A 33 24.48 14.68 -10.23
CA GLU A 33 23.07 14.92 -10.60
C GLU A 33 22.42 13.67 -11.20
N GLU A 34 23.13 12.98 -12.09
CA GLU A 34 22.63 11.73 -12.68
C GLU A 34 22.44 10.65 -11.63
N GLN A 35 23.39 10.52 -10.70
CA GLN A 35 23.27 9.57 -9.59
C GLN A 35 22.10 9.91 -8.68
N TYR A 36 21.89 11.21 -8.42
CA TYR A 36 20.77 11.68 -7.62
C TYR A 36 19.43 11.30 -8.25
N GLU A 37 19.26 11.54 -9.54
CA GLU A 37 18.02 11.22 -10.24
C GLU A 37 17.74 9.72 -10.26
N ALA A 38 18.75 8.90 -10.52
CA ALA A 38 18.60 7.45 -10.50
C ALA A 38 18.22 6.94 -9.11
N CYS A 39 18.87 7.46 -8.06
CA CYS A 39 18.59 7.10 -6.69
C CYS A 39 17.19 7.55 -6.27
N LEU A 40 16.77 8.74 -6.70
CA LEU A 40 15.44 9.27 -6.41
C LEU A 40 14.34 8.40 -7.04
N LYS A 41 14.54 7.96 -8.27
CA LYS A 41 13.60 7.06 -8.94
C LYS A 41 13.47 5.74 -8.19
N ALA A 42 14.60 5.14 -7.83
CA ALA A 42 14.62 3.89 -7.08
C ALA A 42 13.91 4.04 -5.72
N TYR A 43 14.15 5.16 -5.05
CA TYR A 43 13.48 5.47 -3.78
C TYR A 43 11.96 5.56 -3.94
N ARG A 44 11.51 6.30 -4.94
CA ARG A 44 10.07 6.47 -5.21
C ARG A 44 9.39 5.15 -5.54
N ASP A 45 10.04 4.33 -6.40
CA ASP A 45 9.50 3.03 -6.78
C ASP A 45 9.36 2.10 -5.57
N LEU A 46 10.38 2.07 -4.72
CA LEU A 46 10.36 1.25 -3.51
C LEU A 46 9.29 1.75 -2.52
N LYS A 47 9.20 3.06 -2.32
CA LYS A 47 8.21 3.65 -1.44
C LYS A 47 6.79 3.33 -1.90
N ASN A 48 6.54 3.47 -3.20
CA ASN A 48 5.23 3.14 -3.77
C ASN A 48 4.88 1.68 -3.56
N SER A 49 5.85 0.77 -3.72
CA SER A 49 5.64 -0.66 -3.48
C SER A 49 5.32 -0.96 -2.02
N LEU A 50 6.00 -0.27 -1.09
CA LEU A 50 5.74 -0.42 0.35
C LEU A 50 4.37 0.11 0.74
N ASP A 51 4.01 1.28 0.23
CA ASP A 51 2.70 1.89 0.48
C ASP A 51 1.58 0.99 -0.04
N TRP A 52 1.76 0.41 -1.22
CA TRP A 52 0.82 -0.53 -1.82
C TRP A 52 0.68 -1.79 -0.96
N ALA A 53 1.80 -2.37 -0.52
CA ALA A 53 1.79 -3.58 0.32
C ALA A 53 1.08 -3.31 1.66
N LYS A 54 1.32 -2.14 2.25
CA LYS A 54 0.68 -1.73 3.51
C LYS A 54 -0.82 -1.57 3.33
N GLU A 55 -1.24 -0.94 2.25
CA GLU A 55 -2.65 -0.74 1.93
C GLU A 55 -3.37 -2.07 1.71
N GLN A 56 -2.77 -2.99 0.96
CA GLN A 56 -3.32 -4.32 0.75
C GLN A 56 -3.46 -5.10 2.07
N GLY A 57 -2.43 -5.02 2.92
CA GLY A 57 -2.46 -5.68 4.24
C GLY A 57 -3.58 -5.15 5.11
N PHE A 58 -3.77 -3.84 5.13
CA PHE A 58 -4.87 -3.22 5.86
C PHE A 58 -6.23 -3.69 5.33
N ALA A 59 -6.42 -3.66 4.01
CA ALA A 59 -7.68 -4.05 3.40
C ALA A 59 -8.02 -5.51 3.67
N LYS A 60 -7.05 -6.42 3.56
CA LYS A 60 -7.26 -7.84 3.85
C LYS A 60 -7.64 -8.09 5.30
N GLY A 61 -6.94 -7.44 6.24
CA GLY A 61 -7.26 -7.58 7.66
C GLY A 61 -8.63 -7.04 8.00
N TYR A 62 -8.99 -5.91 7.42
CA TYR A 62 -10.30 -5.31 7.61
C TYR A 62 -11.42 -6.24 7.12
N VAL A 63 -11.24 -6.82 5.93
CA VAL A 63 -12.20 -7.77 5.36
C VAL A 63 -12.41 -8.97 6.30
N GLU A 64 -11.34 -9.57 6.80
CA GLU A 64 -11.45 -10.74 7.69
C GLU A 64 -12.28 -10.43 8.93
N VAL A 65 -11.99 -9.34 9.61
CA VAL A 65 -12.67 -8.99 10.86
C VAL A 65 -14.13 -8.63 10.61
N ARG A 66 -14.37 -7.76 9.63
CA ARG A 66 -15.73 -7.30 9.33
C ARG A 66 -16.60 -8.41 8.75
N LEU A 67 -16.02 -9.30 7.96
CA LEU A 67 -16.77 -10.42 7.38
C LEU A 67 -17.34 -11.33 8.48
N LYS A 68 -16.52 -11.66 9.47
CA LYS A 68 -16.94 -12.47 10.60
C LYS A 68 -18.08 -11.79 11.37
N LEU A 69 -17.95 -10.48 11.60
CA LEU A 69 -18.96 -9.71 12.31
C LEU A 69 -20.28 -9.65 11.55
N LEU A 70 -20.22 -9.30 10.27
CA LEU A 70 -21.43 -9.15 9.45
C LEU A 70 -22.17 -10.47 9.22
N MET A 71 -21.43 -11.53 8.99
CA MET A 71 -22.04 -12.85 8.82
C MET A 71 -22.54 -13.46 10.12
N GLY A 72 -21.82 -13.19 11.23
CA GLY A 72 -22.17 -13.74 12.53
C GLY A 72 -23.28 -12.98 13.23
N GLU A 73 -23.07 -11.69 13.51
CA GLU A 73 -24.03 -10.88 14.27
C GLU A 73 -25.18 -10.33 13.46
N TYR A 74 -24.92 -9.96 12.20
CA TYR A 74 -25.93 -9.32 11.36
C TYR A 74 -26.56 -10.28 10.36
N GLU A 75 -26.19 -11.53 10.40
CA GLU A 75 -26.75 -12.60 9.53
C GLU A 75 -26.73 -12.28 8.04
N LYS A 76 -25.73 -11.50 7.61
CA LYS A 76 -25.56 -11.17 6.19
C LYS A 76 -24.95 -12.35 5.43
N THR A 77 -25.30 -12.47 4.15
CA THR A 77 -24.62 -13.42 3.27
C THR A 77 -23.21 -12.89 3.00
N ARG A 78 -22.33 -13.77 2.52
CA ARG A 78 -20.97 -13.38 2.18
C ARG A 78 -20.95 -12.26 1.14
N GLU A 79 -21.77 -12.36 0.09
CA GLU A 79 -21.86 -11.36 -0.97
C GLU A 79 -22.33 -10.00 -0.45
N GLU A 80 -23.39 -9.99 0.38
CA GLU A 80 -23.88 -8.76 0.99
C GLU A 80 -22.82 -8.13 1.89
N ALA A 81 -22.14 -8.95 2.70
CA ALA A 81 -21.09 -8.48 3.60
C ALA A 81 -19.92 -7.86 2.82
N LEU A 82 -19.49 -8.52 1.73
CA LEU A 82 -18.38 -8.00 0.92
C LEU A 82 -18.73 -6.69 0.25
N VAL A 83 -19.96 -6.49 -0.21
CA VAL A 83 -20.40 -5.19 -0.77
C VAL A 83 -20.34 -4.08 0.28
N ILE A 84 -20.81 -4.37 1.49
CA ILE A 84 -20.75 -3.40 2.59
C ILE A 84 -19.29 -3.04 2.91
N ILE A 85 -18.43 -4.06 3.02
CA ILE A 85 -17.02 -3.86 3.33
C ILE A 85 -16.33 -3.04 2.24
N ALA A 86 -16.61 -3.33 0.97
CA ALA A 86 -16.01 -2.59 -0.15
C ALA A 86 -16.38 -1.10 -0.07
N ARG A 87 -17.63 -0.78 0.26
CA ARG A 87 -18.06 0.61 0.45
C ARG A 87 -17.35 1.27 1.63
N GLU A 88 -17.22 0.55 2.73
CA GLU A 88 -16.51 1.06 3.91
C GLU A 88 -15.05 1.37 3.60
N LEU A 89 -14.38 0.48 2.87
CA LEU A 89 -12.99 0.69 2.46
C LEU A 89 -12.85 1.89 1.51
N HIS A 90 -13.81 2.04 0.60
CA HIS A 90 -13.82 3.19 -0.30
C HIS A 90 -13.96 4.52 0.47
N GLU A 91 -14.80 4.55 1.48
CA GLU A 91 -14.98 5.71 2.36
C GLU A 91 -13.70 6.04 3.13
N LYS A 92 -12.88 5.04 3.41
CA LYS A 92 -11.58 5.22 4.08
C LYS A 92 -10.45 5.60 3.12
N ASN A 93 -10.77 5.90 1.87
CA ASN A 93 -9.82 6.29 0.82
C ASN A 93 -8.82 5.19 0.45
N ILE A 94 -9.21 3.93 0.62
CA ILE A 94 -8.44 2.80 0.12
C ILE A 94 -8.59 2.74 -1.40
N SER A 95 -7.51 2.47 -2.13
CA SER A 95 -7.56 2.42 -3.59
C SER A 95 -8.51 1.35 -4.11
N ASP A 96 -9.15 1.62 -5.26
CA ASP A 96 -10.09 0.67 -5.88
C ASP A 96 -9.42 -0.67 -6.16
N GLN A 97 -8.16 -0.66 -6.53
CA GLN A 97 -7.39 -1.85 -6.82
C GLN A 97 -7.18 -2.72 -5.57
N ALA A 98 -6.85 -2.09 -4.43
CA ALA A 98 -6.69 -2.79 -3.17
C ALA A 98 -8.03 -3.38 -2.69
N ILE A 99 -9.11 -2.64 -2.86
CA ILE A 99 -10.46 -3.12 -2.52
C ILE A 99 -10.82 -4.34 -3.36
N PHE A 100 -10.56 -4.28 -4.66
CA PHE A 100 -10.83 -5.40 -5.56
C PHE A 100 -10.04 -6.65 -5.17
N VAL A 101 -8.75 -6.49 -4.86
CA VAL A 101 -7.89 -7.62 -4.44
C VAL A 101 -8.40 -8.24 -3.14
N ALA A 102 -8.87 -7.42 -2.20
CA ALA A 102 -9.32 -7.90 -0.89
C ALA A 102 -10.73 -8.47 -0.91
N THR A 103 -11.64 -7.89 -1.68
CA THR A 103 -13.06 -8.26 -1.68
C THR A 103 -13.54 -8.97 -2.94
N GLY A 104 -12.82 -8.81 -4.06
CA GLY A 104 -13.28 -9.27 -5.37
C GLY A 104 -14.30 -8.36 -6.03
N ILE A 105 -14.58 -7.20 -5.43
CA ILE A 105 -15.61 -6.27 -5.91
C ILE A 105 -14.98 -5.02 -6.49
N SER A 106 -15.42 -4.64 -7.70
CA SER A 106 -15.02 -3.39 -8.33
C SER A 106 -15.87 -2.25 -7.79
N VAL A 107 -15.23 -1.26 -7.18
CA VAL A 107 -15.92 -0.10 -6.58
C VAL A 107 -16.66 0.72 -7.63
N GLY A 108 -16.13 0.81 -8.83
CA GLY A 108 -16.79 1.49 -9.95
C GLY A 108 -18.15 0.90 -10.31
N GLY A 109 -18.38 -0.38 -10.00
CA GLY A 109 -19.67 -1.04 -10.25
C GLY A 109 -20.66 -0.91 -9.11
N ILE A 110 -20.23 -0.36 -7.95
CA ILE A 110 -21.10 -0.18 -6.77
C ILE A 110 -21.77 1.19 -6.77
N GLY A 111 -21.23 2.10 -7.52
CA GLY A 111 -21.54 3.54 -7.62
C GLY A 111 -22.89 4.03 -7.30
#